data_6ce05d73b23b3ae26bbd6eb6fe301909
#
_entry.id   6ce05d73b23b3ae26bbd6eb6fe301909
#
_cell.length_a   1.000
_cell.length_b   1.000
_cell.length_c   1.000
_cell.angle_alpha   90.00
_cell.angle_beta   90.00
_cell.angle_gamma   90.00
#
_symmetry.space_group_name_H-M   'P 1'
#
loop_
_entity.id
_entity.type
_entity.pdbx_description
1 polymer ?
#
loop_
_entity_poly.entity_id
_entity_poly.type
_entity_poly.pdbx_seq_one_letter_code
_entity_poly.pdbx_strand_id
1 'polypeptide(L)'
;FCHVLVDEYQDTNRTQYDLIKLLVTDGKEPQAYDDWSGRSVFVVGDADQSIYSFRAADFTILMGFQDDFGDQAPDDTTRTMVKLEENYRSTATILAAANALISNNTERIDKVLLPTRGEGELITLTRCDDEIAEAEAVVHRLRMMEAANPDLSWGDMAVLYRTNAQSRAMEESLVRWGIPYIVVGGLRFYDRREIKDLLAYLRLLVNPADTVSLLRVINVPKRGIGK
;
A
#
# COMPACT_ATOMS: atom_id res chain seq x y z
N PHE A 1 -21.87 17.95 -10.05
CA PHE A 1 -21.66 16.51 -10.27
C PHE A 1 -22.99 15.79 -10.05
N CYS A 2 -23.38 14.89 -11.00
CA CYS A 2 -24.59 14.07 -10.82
C CYS A 2 -24.26 12.70 -10.20
N HIS A 3 -23.06 12.18 -10.50
CA HIS A 3 -22.63 10.89 -10.00
C HIS A 3 -21.23 11.00 -9.41
N VAL A 4 -21.01 10.43 -8.24
CA VAL A 4 -19.72 10.37 -7.54
C VAL A 4 -19.35 8.91 -7.36
N LEU A 5 -18.22 8.50 -7.94
CA LEU A 5 -17.66 7.16 -7.82
C LEU A 5 -16.36 7.28 -7.06
N VAL A 6 -16.19 6.48 -6.02
CA VAL A 6 -15.00 6.48 -5.16
C VAL A 6 -14.45 5.06 -5.07
N ASP A 7 -13.19 4.91 -5.44
CA ASP A 7 -12.44 3.67 -5.27
C ASP A 7 -11.57 3.74 -4.02
N GLU A 8 -11.17 2.59 -3.49
CA GLU A 8 -10.34 2.47 -2.27
C GLU A 8 -10.90 3.31 -1.10
N TYR A 9 -12.23 3.22 -0.90
CA TYR A 9 -12.93 4.08 0.05
C TYR A 9 -12.45 3.90 1.51
N GLN A 10 -11.88 2.74 1.87
CA GLN A 10 -11.27 2.50 3.19
C GLN A 10 -10.07 3.41 3.50
N ASP A 11 -9.46 4.03 2.47
CA ASP A 11 -8.33 4.94 2.62
C ASP A 11 -8.74 6.41 2.76
N THR A 12 -10.06 6.65 2.83
CA THR A 12 -10.64 7.99 2.96
C THR A 12 -10.41 8.55 4.36
N ASN A 13 -9.98 9.82 4.44
CA ASN A 13 -9.94 10.56 5.69
C ASN A 13 -11.22 11.40 5.88
N ARG A 14 -11.40 11.94 7.09
CA ARG A 14 -12.59 12.72 7.44
C ARG A 14 -12.86 13.90 6.50
N THR A 15 -11.84 14.64 6.12
CA THR A 15 -11.99 15.80 5.21
C THR A 15 -12.43 15.36 3.80
N GLN A 16 -11.89 14.26 3.31
CA GLN A 16 -12.31 13.68 2.03
C GLN A 16 -13.75 13.17 2.09
N TYR A 17 -14.12 12.52 3.18
CA TYR A 17 -15.50 12.09 3.42
C TYR A 17 -16.47 13.29 3.40
N ASP A 18 -16.16 14.36 4.14
CA ASP A 18 -17.00 15.55 4.20
C ASP A 18 -17.15 16.20 2.81
N LEU A 19 -16.09 16.20 2.00
CA LEU A 19 -16.14 16.66 0.61
C LEU A 19 -17.04 15.76 -0.25
N ILE A 20 -16.89 14.44 -0.15
CA ILE A 20 -17.74 13.47 -0.88
C ILE A 20 -19.20 13.68 -0.50
N LYS A 21 -19.48 13.73 0.79
CA LYS A 21 -20.84 13.98 1.33
C LYS A 21 -21.42 15.26 0.74
N LEU A 22 -20.69 16.36 0.77
CA LEU A 22 -21.15 17.63 0.21
C LEU A 22 -21.42 17.56 -1.30
N LEU A 23 -20.54 16.93 -2.06
CA LEU A 23 -20.68 16.77 -3.51
C LEU A 23 -21.89 15.93 -3.88
N VAL A 24 -22.18 14.89 -3.11
CA VAL A 24 -23.30 13.97 -3.36
C VAL A 24 -24.62 14.61 -2.96
N THR A 25 -24.70 15.12 -1.72
CA THR A 25 -25.97 15.55 -1.12
C THR A 25 -26.31 17.01 -1.40
N ASP A 26 -25.38 17.80 -1.92
CA ASP A 26 -25.51 19.26 -2.07
C ASP A 26 -25.86 19.96 -0.74
N GLY A 27 -25.32 19.43 0.37
CA GLY A 27 -25.58 19.93 1.71
C GLY A 27 -26.91 19.46 2.33
N LYS A 28 -27.61 18.53 1.69
CA LYS A 28 -28.80 17.88 2.25
C LYS A 28 -28.41 16.72 3.18
N GLU A 29 -29.39 16.21 3.90
CA GLU A 29 -29.16 15.01 4.71
C GLU A 29 -28.92 13.78 3.81
N PRO A 30 -27.95 12.94 4.14
CA PRO A 30 -27.63 11.74 3.35
C PRO A 30 -28.81 10.80 3.13
N GLN A 31 -29.66 10.66 4.12
CA GLN A 31 -30.85 9.80 4.08
C GLN A 31 -32.02 10.38 3.24
N ALA A 32 -31.95 11.66 2.85
CA ALA A 32 -32.98 12.32 2.07
C ALA A 32 -32.74 12.14 0.57
N TYR A 33 -32.77 10.92 0.07
CA TYR A 33 -32.43 10.57 -1.32
C TYR A 33 -33.23 11.37 -2.38
N ASP A 34 -34.52 11.61 -2.13
CA ASP A 34 -35.39 12.39 -3.04
C ASP A 34 -34.91 13.84 -3.20
N ASP A 35 -34.19 14.37 -2.21
CA ASP A 35 -33.67 15.72 -2.23
C ASP A 35 -32.33 15.88 -2.96
N TRP A 36 -31.70 14.77 -3.40
CA TRP A 36 -30.40 14.80 -4.05
C TRP A 36 -30.43 15.26 -5.51
N SER A 37 -31.61 15.62 -6.03
CA SER A 37 -31.77 16.14 -7.39
C SER A 37 -31.19 15.21 -8.48
N GLY A 38 -31.40 13.91 -8.37
CA GLY A 38 -30.91 12.90 -9.31
C GLY A 38 -29.42 12.60 -9.20
N ARG A 39 -28.78 12.95 -8.09
CA ARG A 39 -27.39 12.59 -7.80
C ARG A 39 -27.29 11.17 -7.25
N SER A 40 -26.10 10.59 -7.33
CA SER A 40 -25.82 9.28 -6.75
C SER A 40 -24.39 9.18 -6.26
N VAL A 41 -24.16 8.29 -5.31
CA VAL A 41 -22.83 7.87 -4.86
C VAL A 41 -22.66 6.37 -5.06
N PHE A 42 -21.47 5.98 -5.48
CA PHE A 42 -21.04 4.60 -5.55
C PHE A 42 -19.62 4.50 -5.01
N VAL A 43 -19.42 3.65 -4.02
CA VAL A 43 -18.10 3.46 -3.41
C VAL A 43 -17.68 2.01 -3.53
N VAL A 44 -16.39 1.80 -3.69
CA VAL A 44 -15.74 0.49 -3.65
C VAL A 44 -14.64 0.54 -2.60
N GLY A 45 -14.58 -0.45 -1.76
CA GLY A 45 -13.56 -0.52 -0.71
C GLY A 45 -13.59 -1.85 0.02
N ASP A 46 -12.56 -2.07 0.81
CA ASP A 46 -12.37 -3.25 1.63
C ASP A 46 -11.82 -2.86 3.00
N ALA A 47 -12.66 -2.92 4.03
CA ALA A 47 -12.28 -2.57 5.41
C ALA A 47 -11.06 -3.38 5.88
N ASP A 48 -10.94 -4.63 5.45
CA ASP A 48 -9.82 -5.51 5.79
C ASP A 48 -8.48 -5.07 5.14
N GLN A 49 -8.52 -4.16 4.15
CA GLN A 49 -7.34 -3.61 3.48
C GLN A 49 -6.98 -2.19 3.93
N SER A 50 -7.60 -1.66 4.97
CA SER A 50 -7.28 -0.34 5.51
C SER A 50 -5.92 -0.32 6.21
N ILE A 51 -4.86 0.02 5.47
CA ILE A 51 -3.47 0.03 5.96
C ILE A 51 -2.86 1.44 6.03
N TYR A 52 -3.62 2.50 5.72
CA TYR A 52 -3.13 3.89 5.67
C TYR A 52 -3.57 4.75 6.85
N SER A 53 -3.80 4.17 8.03
CA SER A 53 -4.13 4.90 9.25
C SER A 53 -3.09 5.99 9.61
N PHE A 54 -1.81 5.75 9.30
CA PHE A 54 -0.73 6.74 9.45
C PHE A 54 -0.85 7.96 8.51
N ARG A 55 -1.74 7.91 7.50
CA ARG A 55 -2.12 9.04 6.63
C ARG A 55 -3.48 9.63 7.02
N ALA A 56 -3.92 9.37 8.24
CA ALA A 56 -5.23 9.76 8.76
C ALA A 56 -6.42 9.15 8.01
N ALA A 57 -6.22 8.02 7.30
CA ALA A 57 -7.32 7.22 6.81
C ALA A 57 -8.10 6.66 8.00
N ASP A 58 -9.41 6.69 7.89
CA ASP A 58 -10.33 6.28 8.95
C ASP A 58 -11.31 5.23 8.40
N PHE A 59 -11.03 3.97 8.70
CA PHE A 59 -11.84 2.84 8.21
C PHE A 59 -13.27 2.86 8.75
N THR A 60 -13.53 3.58 9.84
CA THR A 60 -14.87 3.71 10.40
C THR A 60 -15.82 4.44 9.44
N ILE A 61 -15.26 5.24 8.51
CA ILE A 61 -16.02 5.89 7.44
C ILE A 61 -16.63 4.85 6.49
N LEU A 62 -15.86 3.82 6.13
CA LEU A 62 -16.38 2.72 5.31
C LEU A 62 -17.40 1.89 6.08
N MET A 63 -17.12 1.60 7.35
CA MET A 63 -18.04 0.85 8.23
C MET A 63 -19.37 1.59 8.42
N GLY A 64 -19.34 2.92 8.54
CA GLY A 64 -20.52 3.76 8.70
C GLY A 64 -21.26 4.12 7.40
N PHE A 65 -20.80 3.62 6.24
CA PHE A 65 -21.39 3.99 4.94
C PHE A 65 -22.89 3.63 4.85
N GLN A 66 -23.27 2.46 5.38
CA GLN A 66 -24.66 2.01 5.39
C GLN A 66 -25.56 2.90 6.26
N ASP A 67 -25.03 3.44 7.36
CA ASP A 67 -25.77 4.35 8.24
C ASP A 67 -25.99 5.72 7.57
N ASP A 68 -25.00 6.18 6.79
CA ASP A 68 -25.06 7.48 6.13
C ASP A 68 -25.82 7.44 4.79
N PHE A 69 -25.55 6.43 3.96
CA PHE A 69 -26.01 6.37 2.56
C PHE A 69 -26.76 5.07 2.22
N GLY A 70 -26.82 4.11 3.11
CA GLY A 70 -27.44 2.81 2.88
C GLY A 70 -28.93 2.76 3.23
N ASP A 71 -29.55 1.63 2.96
CA ASP A 71 -30.96 1.38 3.27
C ASP A 71 -31.21 0.92 4.71
N GLN A 72 -30.18 0.92 5.55
CA GLN A 72 -30.19 0.50 6.96
C GLN A 72 -30.70 -0.94 7.18
N ALA A 73 -30.79 -1.73 6.14
CA ALA A 73 -31.12 -3.13 6.24
C ALA A 73 -29.89 -3.95 6.70
N PRO A 74 -30.10 -5.12 7.35
CA PRO A 74 -29.01 -6.03 7.67
C PRO A 74 -28.22 -6.45 6.43
N ASP A 75 -26.93 -6.77 6.60
CA ASP A 75 -25.98 -7.09 5.54
C ASP A 75 -26.42 -8.19 4.56
N ASP A 76 -27.26 -9.12 5.03
CA ASP A 76 -27.78 -10.23 4.23
C ASP A 76 -29.03 -9.86 3.42
N THR A 77 -29.67 -8.72 3.71
CA THR A 77 -30.93 -8.27 3.08
C THR A 77 -30.82 -6.89 2.41
N THR A 78 -29.73 -6.14 2.65
CA THR A 78 -29.52 -4.82 2.05
C THR A 78 -29.42 -4.89 0.53
N ARG A 79 -29.94 -3.84 -0.16
CA ARG A 79 -29.82 -3.66 -1.61
C ARG A 79 -28.78 -2.62 -1.99
N THR A 80 -28.21 -1.93 -0.99
CA THR A 80 -27.25 -0.85 -1.19
C THR A 80 -25.79 -1.31 -1.02
N MET A 81 -25.56 -2.56 -0.58
CA MET A 81 -24.23 -3.14 -0.49
C MET A 81 -24.16 -4.48 -1.22
N VAL A 82 -23.09 -4.68 -1.96
CA VAL A 82 -22.77 -5.95 -2.65
C VAL A 82 -21.40 -6.42 -2.20
N LYS A 83 -21.31 -7.64 -1.67
CA LYS A 83 -20.05 -8.27 -1.29
C LYS A 83 -19.46 -9.01 -2.49
N LEU A 84 -18.24 -8.66 -2.88
CA LEU A 84 -17.47 -9.34 -3.92
C LEU A 84 -16.58 -10.39 -3.24
N GLU A 85 -17.00 -11.63 -3.22
CA GLU A 85 -16.31 -12.71 -2.50
C GLU A 85 -15.41 -13.55 -3.42
N GLU A 86 -15.71 -13.62 -4.72
CA GLU A 86 -14.88 -14.35 -5.68
C GLU A 86 -13.55 -13.66 -5.93
N ASN A 87 -12.46 -14.37 -5.70
CA ASN A 87 -11.11 -13.87 -5.90
C ASN A 87 -10.44 -14.55 -7.11
N TYR A 88 -10.11 -13.74 -8.12
CA TYR A 88 -9.48 -14.17 -9.37
C TYR A 88 -7.94 -14.00 -9.36
N ARG A 89 -7.37 -13.39 -8.31
CA ARG A 89 -5.95 -13.07 -8.21
C ARG A 89 -5.14 -14.22 -7.64
N SER A 90 -5.56 -14.73 -6.48
CA SER A 90 -4.76 -15.63 -5.66
C SER A 90 -5.22 -17.07 -5.74
N THR A 91 -4.32 -18.02 -5.49
CA THR A 91 -4.63 -19.44 -5.36
C THR A 91 -5.34 -19.75 -4.04
N ALA A 92 -6.00 -20.88 -3.95
CA ALA A 92 -6.72 -21.33 -2.76
C ALA A 92 -5.85 -21.37 -1.51
N THR A 93 -4.60 -21.81 -1.63
CA THR A 93 -3.63 -21.86 -0.53
C THR A 93 -3.37 -20.48 0.09
N ILE A 94 -3.20 -19.44 -0.76
CA ILE A 94 -2.98 -18.06 -0.29
C ILE A 94 -4.25 -17.53 0.40
N LEU A 95 -5.42 -17.76 -0.22
CA LEU A 95 -6.69 -17.27 0.33
C LEU A 95 -7.06 -17.95 1.64
N ALA A 96 -6.77 -19.24 1.79
CA ALA A 96 -6.98 -19.94 3.06
C ALA A 96 -6.19 -19.29 4.20
N ALA A 97 -4.93 -18.97 3.95
CA ALA A 97 -4.09 -18.28 4.93
C ALA A 97 -4.58 -16.85 5.22
N ALA A 98 -4.95 -16.09 4.18
CA ALA A 98 -5.47 -14.74 4.32
C ALA A 98 -6.79 -14.70 5.11
N ASN A 99 -7.75 -15.57 4.78
CA ASN A 99 -9.02 -15.70 5.50
C ASN A 99 -8.79 -16.08 6.97
N ALA A 100 -7.88 -17.03 7.24
CA ALA A 100 -7.54 -17.43 8.61
C ALA A 100 -6.88 -16.29 9.41
N LEU A 101 -6.03 -15.48 8.77
CA LEU A 101 -5.40 -14.32 9.41
C LEU A 101 -6.43 -13.25 9.75
N ILE A 102 -7.26 -12.88 8.76
CA ILE A 102 -8.19 -11.75 8.91
C ILE A 102 -9.37 -12.07 9.82
N SER A 103 -9.71 -13.35 10.03
CA SER A 103 -10.76 -13.76 10.96
C SER A 103 -10.46 -13.40 12.42
N ASN A 104 -9.22 -13.02 12.75
CA ASN A 104 -8.86 -12.50 14.08
C ASN A 104 -9.31 -11.05 14.29
N ASN A 105 -9.69 -10.33 13.25
CA ASN A 105 -10.25 -8.99 13.39
C ASN A 105 -11.72 -9.08 13.79
N THR A 106 -12.12 -8.29 14.77
CA THR A 106 -13.49 -8.25 15.29
C THR A 106 -14.35 -7.15 14.66
N GLU A 107 -13.71 -6.07 14.20
CA GLU A 107 -14.38 -4.92 13.56
C GLU A 107 -14.21 -5.02 12.04
N ARG A 108 -15.15 -5.71 11.38
CA ARG A 108 -15.08 -5.93 9.94
C ARG A 108 -16.46 -6.17 9.33
N ILE A 109 -16.58 -5.98 8.02
CA ILE A 109 -17.70 -6.48 7.24
C ILE A 109 -17.41 -7.95 6.92
N ASP A 110 -18.20 -8.85 7.44
CA ASP A 110 -17.98 -10.28 7.26
C ASP A 110 -18.07 -10.68 5.77
N LYS A 111 -16.96 -11.24 5.30
CA LYS A 111 -16.84 -11.86 3.98
C LYS A 111 -15.77 -12.94 4.03
N VAL A 112 -15.88 -13.89 3.10
CA VAL A 112 -14.89 -14.94 2.90
C VAL A 112 -14.45 -14.90 1.44
N LEU A 113 -13.15 -14.71 1.18
CA LEU A 113 -12.64 -14.73 -0.18
C LEU A 113 -12.64 -16.16 -0.72
N LEU A 114 -13.40 -16.38 -1.80
CA LEU A 114 -13.57 -17.66 -2.46
C LEU A 114 -12.59 -17.77 -3.64
N PRO A 115 -11.73 -18.80 -3.70
CA PRO A 115 -10.80 -18.95 -4.80
C PRO A 115 -11.50 -19.38 -6.09
N THR A 116 -11.26 -18.68 -7.19
CA THR A 116 -11.59 -19.15 -8.54
C THR A 116 -10.41 -19.89 -9.19
N ARG A 117 -9.21 -19.74 -8.61
CA ARG A 117 -8.00 -20.48 -9.01
C ARG A 117 -7.84 -21.70 -8.10
N GLY A 118 -7.29 -22.77 -8.65
CA GLY A 118 -7.02 -24.00 -7.90
C GLY A 118 -6.01 -23.83 -6.77
N GLU A 119 -5.61 -24.97 -6.20
CA GLU A 119 -4.53 -25.01 -5.21
C GLU A 119 -3.24 -24.43 -5.79
N GLY A 120 -2.46 -23.81 -4.94
CA GLY A 120 -1.14 -23.26 -5.24
C GLY A 120 -0.04 -23.91 -4.40
N GLU A 121 1.18 -23.44 -4.58
CA GLU A 121 2.30 -23.84 -3.73
C GLU A 121 2.03 -23.45 -2.27
N LEU A 122 2.62 -24.22 -1.35
CA LEU A 122 2.54 -23.94 0.08
C LEU A 122 3.30 -22.67 0.43
N ILE A 123 2.75 -21.91 1.38
CA ILE A 123 3.41 -20.75 1.94
C ILE A 123 4.62 -21.20 2.75
N THR A 124 5.78 -20.62 2.46
CA THR A 124 7.02 -20.90 3.20
C THR A 124 7.27 -19.79 4.23
N LEU A 125 7.44 -20.18 5.49
CA LEU A 125 7.88 -19.28 6.55
C LEU A 125 9.37 -19.53 6.83
N THR A 126 10.18 -18.48 6.69
CA THR A 126 11.62 -18.53 6.96
C THR A 126 11.93 -17.62 8.14
N ARG A 127 12.64 -18.14 9.15
CA ARG A 127 13.18 -17.34 10.25
C ARG A 127 14.66 -17.10 10.00
N CYS A 128 15.08 -15.84 10.08
CA CYS A 128 16.47 -15.41 9.94
C CYS A 128 16.96 -14.77 11.23
N ASP A 129 18.28 -14.72 11.43
CA ASP A 129 18.90 -14.18 12.65
C ASP A 129 18.94 -12.65 12.64
N ASP A 130 19.07 -12.04 11.46
CA ASP A 130 19.10 -10.60 11.27
C ASP A 130 18.56 -10.20 9.88
N GLU A 131 18.49 -8.89 9.62
CA GLU A 131 18.00 -8.31 8.38
C GLU A 131 18.90 -8.60 7.17
N ILE A 132 20.19 -8.88 7.40
CA ILE A 132 21.14 -9.21 6.34
C ILE A 132 20.91 -10.65 5.89
N ALA A 133 20.80 -11.57 6.85
CA ALA A 133 20.47 -12.97 6.58
C ALA A 133 19.09 -13.10 5.91
N GLU A 134 18.10 -12.29 6.34
CA GLU A 134 16.79 -12.23 5.69
C GLU A 134 16.91 -11.81 4.22
N ALA A 135 17.63 -10.73 3.93
CA ALA A 135 17.83 -10.24 2.57
C ALA A 135 18.56 -11.26 1.68
N GLU A 136 19.60 -11.91 2.19
CA GLU A 136 20.32 -12.97 1.47
C GLU A 136 19.42 -14.18 1.19
N ALA A 137 18.60 -14.62 2.17
CA ALA A 137 17.68 -15.73 2.01
C ALA A 137 16.61 -15.43 0.94
N VAL A 138 16.05 -14.22 0.96
CA VAL A 138 15.06 -13.77 -0.05
C VAL A 138 15.70 -13.74 -1.43
N VAL A 139 16.85 -13.07 -1.60
CA VAL A 139 17.51 -12.94 -2.90
C VAL A 139 17.94 -14.31 -3.43
N HIS A 140 18.43 -15.19 -2.56
CA HIS A 140 18.74 -16.57 -2.95
C HIS A 140 17.48 -17.28 -3.47
N ARG A 141 16.35 -17.15 -2.78
CA ARG A 141 15.08 -17.78 -3.20
C ARG A 141 14.62 -17.25 -4.55
N LEU A 142 14.66 -15.93 -4.76
CA LEU A 142 14.29 -15.31 -6.04
C LEU A 142 15.13 -15.87 -7.20
N ARG A 143 16.43 -16.00 -7.01
CA ARG A 143 17.34 -16.58 -8.00
C ARG A 143 17.05 -18.05 -8.31
N MET A 144 16.75 -18.82 -7.27
CA MET A 144 16.40 -20.22 -7.46
C MET A 144 15.09 -20.38 -8.24
N MET A 145 14.12 -19.51 -8.00
CA MET A 145 12.84 -19.52 -8.71
C MET A 145 13.01 -19.13 -10.18
N GLU A 146 13.77 -18.09 -10.47
CA GLU A 146 14.05 -17.66 -11.84
C GLU A 146 14.83 -18.73 -12.61
N ALA A 147 15.85 -19.32 -12.00
CA ALA A 147 16.65 -20.37 -12.63
C ALA A 147 15.86 -21.67 -12.87
N ALA A 148 14.87 -21.97 -12.03
CA ALA A 148 14.05 -23.18 -12.16
C ALA A 148 12.88 -23.03 -13.13
N ASN A 149 12.47 -21.81 -13.47
CA ASN A 149 11.32 -21.53 -14.32
C ASN A 149 11.70 -20.55 -15.45
N PRO A 150 11.91 -21.03 -16.68
CA PRO A 150 12.29 -20.17 -17.81
C PRO A 150 11.25 -19.11 -18.19
N ASP A 151 10.00 -19.31 -17.81
CA ASP A 151 8.90 -18.37 -18.08
C ASP A 151 8.80 -17.26 -17.03
N LEU A 152 9.55 -17.37 -15.92
CA LEU A 152 9.52 -16.39 -14.82
C LEU A 152 10.62 -15.35 -15.00
N SER A 153 10.24 -14.10 -15.06
CA SER A 153 11.16 -12.96 -15.12
C SER A 153 11.28 -12.23 -13.79
N TRP A 154 12.32 -11.42 -13.60
CA TRP A 154 12.47 -10.57 -12.41
C TRP A 154 11.28 -9.64 -12.20
N GLY A 155 10.60 -9.22 -13.27
CA GLY A 155 9.42 -8.36 -13.23
C GLY A 155 8.17 -9.03 -12.68
N ASP A 156 8.15 -10.37 -12.60
CA ASP A 156 7.02 -11.14 -12.08
C ASP A 156 7.10 -11.38 -10.57
N MET A 157 8.19 -10.93 -9.94
CA MET A 157 8.46 -11.11 -8.53
C MET A 157 8.40 -9.79 -7.76
N ALA A 158 7.86 -9.84 -6.54
CA ALA A 158 7.79 -8.68 -5.68
C ALA A 158 8.23 -9.03 -4.25
N VAL A 159 8.93 -8.09 -3.61
CA VAL A 159 9.29 -8.16 -2.20
C VAL A 159 8.58 -7.02 -1.48
N LEU A 160 7.71 -7.37 -0.52
CA LEU A 160 6.97 -6.40 0.27
C LEU A 160 7.58 -6.30 1.67
N TYR A 161 7.68 -5.09 2.19
CA TYR A 161 8.19 -4.83 3.54
C TYR A 161 7.35 -3.76 4.24
N ARG A 162 7.39 -3.73 5.56
CA ARG A 162 6.54 -2.85 6.38
C ARG A 162 7.07 -1.42 6.45
N THR A 163 8.37 -1.24 6.54
CA THR A 163 9.01 0.06 6.72
C THR A 163 10.10 0.31 5.70
N ASN A 164 10.27 1.56 5.29
CA ASN A 164 11.31 1.96 4.35
C ASN A 164 12.75 1.65 4.83
N ALA A 165 12.95 1.46 6.13
CA ALA A 165 14.27 1.09 6.68
C ALA A 165 14.69 -0.31 6.22
N GLN A 166 13.74 -1.23 6.07
CA GLN A 166 13.99 -2.61 5.65
C GLN A 166 14.48 -2.72 4.19
N SER A 167 14.18 -1.71 3.34
CA SER A 167 14.60 -1.75 1.94
C SER A 167 16.11 -1.80 1.76
N ARG A 168 16.88 -1.20 2.69
CA ARG A 168 18.33 -1.06 2.54
C ARG A 168 19.05 -2.41 2.42
N ALA A 169 18.83 -3.32 3.35
CA ALA A 169 19.47 -4.63 3.33
C ALA A 169 19.09 -5.40 2.06
N MET A 170 17.82 -5.29 1.66
CA MET A 170 17.30 -5.92 0.43
C MET A 170 17.95 -5.33 -0.82
N GLU A 171 18.01 -3.99 -0.94
CA GLU A 171 18.65 -3.29 -2.05
C GLU A 171 20.15 -3.64 -2.16
N GLU A 172 20.87 -3.64 -1.03
CA GLU A 172 22.29 -4.01 -0.98
C GLU A 172 22.53 -5.45 -1.45
N SER A 173 21.66 -6.38 -1.06
CA SER A 173 21.75 -7.78 -1.50
C SER A 173 21.41 -7.93 -3.00
N LEU A 174 20.34 -7.29 -3.49
CA LEU A 174 19.98 -7.29 -4.91
C LEU A 174 21.10 -6.74 -5.80
N VAL A 175 21.73 -5.62 -5.39
CA VAL A 175 22.87 -5.00 -6.09
C VAL A 175 24.08 -5.94 -6.09
N ARG A 176 24.40 -6.56 -4.96
CA ARG A 176 25.52 -7.52 -4.84
C ARG A 176 25.38 -8.69 -5.81
N TRP A 177 24.15 -9.16 -6.01
CA TRP A 177 23.84 -10.27 -6.91
C TRP A 177 23.52 -9.84 -8.34
N GLY A 178 23.59 -8.54 -8.66
CA GLY A 178 23.32 -8.00 -9.99
C GLY A 178 21.87 -8.15 -10.46
N ILE A 179 20.92 -8.24 -9.54
CA ILE A 179 19.49 -8.40 -9.87
C ILE A 179 18.88 -7.01 -10.09
N PRO A 180 18.24 -6.77 -11.25
CA PRO A 180 17.55 -5.51 -11.51
C PRO A 180 16.31 -5.39 -10.61
N TYR A 181 16.08 -4.21 -10.04
CA TYR A 181 14.93 -3.94 -9.18
C TYR A 181 14.42 -2.51 -9.29
N ILE A 182 13.17 -2.31 -8.91
CA ILE A 182 12.52 -1.00 -8.78
C ILE A 182 11.93 -0.88 -7.39
N VAL A 183 12.17 0.25 -6.72
CA VAL A 183 11.49 0.57 -5.45
C VAL A 183 10.22 1.33 -5.78
N VAL A 184 9.07 0.74 -5.48
CA VAL A 184 7.75 1.33 -5.73
C VAL A 184 7.31 2.14 -4.51
N GLY A 185 6.81 3.36 -4.74
CA GLY A 185 6.29 4.22 -3.67
C GLY A 185 7.34 4.86 -2.78
N GLY A 186 8.62 4.73 -3.08
CA GLY A 186 9.74 5.30 -2.33
C GLY A 186 10.92 5.69 -3.21
N LEU A 187 11.86 6.42 -2.62
CA LEU A 187 13.17 6.63 -3.22
C LEU A 187 14.11 5.50 -2.79
N ARG A 188 14.96 5.03 -3.71
CA ARG A 188 16.06 4.13 -3.34
C ARG A 188 16.82 4.73 -2.17
N PHE A 189 17.34 3.90 -1.27
CA PHE A 189 18.01 4.38 -0.05
C PHE A 189 19.05 5.47 -0.36
N TYR A 190 19.91 5.25 -1.34
CA TYR A 190 20.95 6.21 -1.74
C TYR A 190 20.42 7.40 -2.55
N ASP A 191 19.17 7.39 -3.00
CA ASP A 191 18.52 8.50 -3.70
C ASP A 191 17.84 9.49 -2.75
N ARG A 192 17.64 9.12 -1.48
CA ARG A 192 17.06 9.98 -0.46
C ARG A 192 17.91 11.23 -0.27
N ARG A 193 17.23 12.37 -0.10
CA ARG A 193 17.90 13.68 0.00
C ARG A 193 18.91 13.73 1.13
N GLU A 194 18.52 13.28 2.32
CA GLU A 194 19.33 13.25 3.52
C GLU A 194 20.60 12.39 3.35
N ILE A 195 20.48 11.26 2.65
CA ILE A 195 21.62 10.38 2.38
C ILE A 195 22.56 11.02 1.37
N LYS A 196 22.04 11.61 0.30
CA LYS A 196 22.83 12.33 -0.69
C LYS A 196 23.55 13.54 -0.08
N ASP A 197 22.91 14.25 0.84
CA ASP A 197 23.52 15.39 1.55
C ASP A 197 24.65 14.90 2.46
N LEU A 198 24.43 13.81 3.22
CA LEU A 198 25.47 13.21 4.06
C LEU A 198 26.67 12.71 3.24
N LEU A 199 26.41 11.99 2.16
CA LEU A 199 27.44 11.52 1.26
C LEU A 199 28.24 12.67 0.63
N ALA A 200 27.59 13.79 0.30
CA ALA A 200 28.27 14.97 -0.21
C ALA A 200 29.23 15.58 0.82
N TYR A 201 28.84 15.62 2.10
CA TYR A 201 29.78 16.03 3.19
C TYR A 201 30.97 15.08 3.29
N LEU A 202 30.72 13.76 3.28
CA LEU A 202 31.80 12.77 3.36
C LEU A 202 32.76 12.87 2.16
N ARG A 203 32.23 13.10 0.95
CA ARG A 203 33.05 13.31 -0.25
C ARG A 203 33.93 14.53 -0.14
N LEU A 204 33.44 15.65 0.43
CA LEU A 204 34.24 16.86 0.66
C LEU A 204 35.36 16.64 1.66
N LEU A 205 35.19 15.75 2.65
CA LEU A 205 36.28 15.38 3.56
C LEU A 205 37.42 14.65 2.85
N VAL A 206 37.08 13.83 1.85
CA VAL A 206 38.07 13.08 1.06
C VAL A 206 38.63 13.93 -0.08
N ASN A 207 37.81 14.74 -0.74
CA ASN A 207 38.19 15.61 -1.85
C ASN A 207 37.56 17.00 -1.68
N PRO A 208 38.28 17.97 -1.04
CA PRO A 208 37.78 19.33 -0.87
C PRO A 208 37.51 20.09 -2.18
N ALA A 209 38.04 19.62 -3.31
CA ALA A 209 37.85 20.24 -4.63
C ALA A 209 36.58 19.73 -5.35
N ASP A 210 35.77 18.86 -4.74
CA ASP A 210 34.52 18.39 -5.31
C ASP A 210 33.45 19.48 -5.27
N THR A 211 33.41 20.29 -6.33
CA THR A 211 32.47 21.42 -6.46
C THR A 211 31.01 20.97 -6.51
N VAL A 212 30.70 19.78 -7.03
CA VAL A 212 29.34 19.25 -7.09
C VAL A 212 28.82 18.96 -5.68
N SER A 213 29.60 18.25 -4.88
CA SER A 213 29.27 18.00 -3.48
C SER A 213 29.22 19.29 -2.67
N LEU A 214 30.14 20.25 -2.91
CA LEU A 214 30.12 21.53 -2.25
C LEU A 214 28.86 22.34 -2.53
N LEU A 215 28.47 22.49 -3.80
CA LEU A 215 27.25 23.22 -4.19
C LEU A 215 25.99 22.57 -3.62
N ARG A 216 25.98 21.25 -3.48
CA ARG A 216 24.89 20.54 -2.87
C ARG A 216 24.68 20.89 -1.39
N VAL A 217 25.74 20.99 -0.61
CA VAL A 217 25.66 21.09 0.85
C VAL A 217 26.00 22.46 1.42
N ILE A 218 26.43 23.41 0.61
CA ILE A 218 26.91 24.74 1.06
C ILE A 218 25.85 25.49 1.90
N ASN A 219 24.56 25.27 1.58
CA ASN A 219 23.42 25.83 2.31
C ASN A 219 22.53 24.73 2.97
N VAL A 220 23.08 23.55 3.25
CA VAL A 220 22.39 22.47 3.99
C VAL A 220 23.23 22.12 5.22
N PRO A 221 22.84 22.55 6.44
CA PRO A 221 21.74 23.46 6.81
C PRO A 221 21.93 24.88 6.24
N LYS A 222 20.87 25.69 6.24
CA LYS A 222 20.91 27.06 5.73
C LYS A 222 22.03 27.87 6.41
N ARG A 223 22.96 28.44 5.63
CA ARG A 223 24.10 29.25 6.11
C ARG A 223 24.08 30.68 5.57
N GLY A 224 23.08 31.05 4.76
CA GLY A 224 22.97 32.37 4.15
C GLY A 224 24.02 32.66 3.07
N ILE A 225 24.61 31.65 2.46
CA ILE A 225 25.61 31.77 1.39
C ILE A 225 24.88 31.74 0.06
N GLY A 226 25.00 32.83 -0.72
CA GLY A 226 24.30 32.98 -1.98
C GLY A 226 22.81 33.30 -1.81
N LYS A 227 22.07 33.33 -2.96
CA LYS A 227 20.63 33.58 -2.95
C LYS A 227 19.86 32.42 -2.32
#